data_45e550feb6a2b3771a4264b121b7c67b
#
_entry.id   45e550feb6a2b3771a4264b121b7c67b
#
_cell.length_a   1.000
_cell.length_b   1.000
_cell.length_c   1.000
_cell.angle_alpha   90.00
_cell.angle_beta   90.00
_cell.angle_gamma   90.00
#
_symmetry.space_group_name_H-M   'P 1'
#
loop_
_entity.id
_entity.type
_entity.pdbx_description
1 polymer ?
#
loop_
_entity_poly.entity_id
_entity_poly.type
_entity_poly.pdbx_seq_one_letter_code
_entity_poly.pdbx_strand_id
1 'polypeptide(L)' 'MKLYELAEVKWNPSFFYVFNEEGKSLAKKDNNKIKDLPIKNAEVLEIEANNTAVFVTVKE' A
#
# COMPACT_ATOMS: atom_id res chain seq x y z
N MET A 1 -11.10 -0.24 -4.77
CA MET A 1 -9.76 -0.54 -5.32
C MET A 1 -9.02 -1.50 -4.41
N LYS A 2 -8.48 -2.55 -4.96
CA LYS A 2 -7.67 -3.50 -4.19
C LYS A 2 -6.23 -3.01 -4.13
N LEU A 3 -5.54 -3.40 -3.06
CA LEU A 3 -4.14 -2.98 -2.86
C LEU A 3 -3.25 -3.36 -4.05
N TYR A 4 -3.40 -4.57 -4.59
CA TYR A 4 -2.59 -5.01 -5.73
C TYR A 4 -2.83 -4.13 -6.97
N GLU A 5 -4.04 -3.61 -7.14
CA GLU A 5 -4.36 -2.73 -8.27
C GLU A 5 -3.60 -1.41 -8.16
N LEU A 6 -3.51 -0.88 -6.94
CA LEU A 6 -2.76 0.33 -6.69
C LEU A 6 -1.27 0.13 -6.99
N ALA A 7 -0.75 -1.04 -6.63
CA ALA A 7 0.66 -1.34 -6.78
C ALA A 7 1.07 -1.69 -8.22
N GLU A 8 0.10 -1.93 -9.11
CA GLU A 8 0.39 -2.18 -10.52
C GLU A 8 0.86 -0.94 -11.25
N VAL A 9 0.48 0.23 -10.73
CA VAL A 9 0.89 1.51 -11.30
C VAL A 9 2.31 1.81 -10.85
N LYS A 10 3.10 2.38 -11.75
CA LYS A 10 4.45 2.79 -11.39
C LYS A 10 4.41 4.05 -10.55
N TRP A 11 4.96 3.99 -9.36
CA TRP A 11 4.98 5.10 -8.42
C TRP A 11 6.37 5.68 -8.26
N ASN A 12 6.42 6.99 -8.05
CA ASN A 12 7.65 7.69 -7.70
C ASN A 12 7.32 8.69 -6.59
N PRO A 13 7.69 8.42 -5.32
CA PRO A 13 8.48 7.25 -4.87
C PRO A 13 7.70 5.94 -4.93
N SER A 14 8.42 4.83 -5.02
CA SER A 14 7.83 3.51 -5.17
C SER A 14 7.69 2.73 -3.87
N PHE A 15 8.15 3.28 -2.75
CA PHE A 15 8.11 2.58 -1.47
C PHE A 15 6.77 2.78 -0.78
N PHE A 16 6.13 1.68 -0.39
CA PHE A 16 4.81 1.70 0.24
C PHE A 16 4.87 1.35 1.70
N TYR A 17 4.13 2.12 2.52
CA TYR A 17 3.84 1.81 3.90
C TYR A 17 2.36 1.50 3.96
N VAL A 18 2.00 0.28 4.35
CA VAL A 18 0.60 -0.15 4.38
C VAL A 18 0.14 -0.30 5.82
N PHE A 19 -0.99 0.31 6.14
CA PHE A 19 -1.57 0.31 7.49
C PHE A 19 -3.01 -0.20 7.44
N ASN A 20 -3.48 -0.76 8.57
CA ASN A 20 -4.89 -1.07 8.69
C ASN A 20 -5.65 0.15 9.24
N GLU A 21 -6.96 0.00 9.43
CA GLU A 21 -7.82 1.08 9.91
C GLU A 21 -7.45 1.59 11.30
N GLU A 22 -6.78 0.76 12.09
CA GLU A 22 -6.35 1.12 13.44
C GLU A 22 -4.97 1.79 13.46
N GLY A 23 -4.36 1.96 12.29
CA GLY A 23 -3.05 2.56 12.18
C GLY A 23 -1.89 1.59 12.37
N LYS A 24 -2.17 0.30 12.47
CA LYS A 24 -1.14 -0.71 12.62
C LYS A 24 -0.44 -0.95 11.29
N SER A 25 0.89 -0.94 11.32
CA SER A 25 1.70 -1.20 10.12
C SER A 25 1.57 -2.67 9.70
N LEU A 26 1.15 -2.89 8.47
CA LEU A 26 0.98 -4.23 7.91
C LEU A 26 2.13 -4.62 6.99
N ALA A 27 2.72 -3.65 6.32
CA ALA A 27 3.80 -3.91 5.38
C ALA A 27 4.60 -2.64 5.09
N LYS A 28 5.87 -2.82 4.74
CA LYS A 28 6.77 -1.76 4.28
C LYS A 28 7.57 -2.38 3.14
N LYS A 29 7.11 -2.18 1.91
CA LYS A 29 7.70 -2.81 0.74
C LYS A 29 7.71 -1.88 -0.44
N ASP A 30 8.61 -2.15 -1.38
CA ASP A 30 8.60 -1.50 -2.67
C ASP A 30 7.32 -1.93 -3.40
N ASN A 31 6.77 -1.06 -4.27
CA ASN A 31 5.49 -1.34 -4.92
C ASN A 31 5.48 -2.64 -5.72
N ASN A 32 6.63 -3.04 -6.28
CA ASN A 32 6.70 -4.27 -7.06
C ASN A 32 6.61 -5.55 -6.22
N LYS A 33 6.68 -5.42 -4.90
CA LYS A 33 6.56 -6.55 -3.97
C LYS A 33 5.21 -6.62 -3.28
N ILE A 34 4.38 -5.60 -3.45
CA ILE A 34 3.07 -5.53 -2.81
C ILE A 34 2.15 -6.67 -3.27
N LYS A 35 2.19 -6.99 -4.56
CA LYS A 35 1.36 -8.04 -5.13
C LYS A 35 1.63 -9.44 -4.58
N ASP A 36 2.78 -9.60 -3.91
CA ASP A 36 3.15 -10.89 -3.32
C ASP A 36 2.72 -11.02 -1.86
N LEU A 37 2.13 -9.96 -1.29
CA LEU A 37 1.71 -9.96 0.11
C LEU A 37 0.35 -10.63 0.29
N PRO A 38 0.12 -11.27 1.47
CA PRO A 38 -1.19 -11.86 1.77
C PRO A 38 -2.31 -10.84 1.72
N ILE A 39 -2.03 -9.57 2.03
CA ILE A 39 -3.04 -8.50 2.07
C ILE A 39 -3.29 -7.86 0.70
N LYS A 40 -2.76 -8.42 -0.38
CA LYS A 40 -2.87 -7.81 -1.71
C LYS A 40 -4.32 -7.56 -2.16
N ASN A 41 -5.26 -8.33 -1.63
CA ASN A 41 -6.69 -8.18 -1.99
C ASN A 41 -7.44 -7.23 -1.05
N ALA A 42 -6.76 -6.61 -0.10
CA ALA A 42 -7.41 -5.71 0.85
C ALA A 42 -7.95 -4.47 0.13
N GLU A 43 -9.07 -3.95 0.62
CA GLU A 43 -9.69 -2.75 0.07
C GLU A 43 -8.89 -1.52 0.48
N VAL A 44 -8.52 -0.69 -0.49
CA VAL A 44 -7.82 0.57 -0.23
C VAL A 44 -8.83 1.62 0.23
N LEU A 45 -8.61 2.19 1.41
CA LEU A 45 -9.49 3.18 1.99
C LEU A 45 -8.94 4.60 1.82
N GLU A 46 -7.61 4.76 1.93
CA GLU A 46 -6.99 6.07 1.88
C GLU A 46 -5.57 5.96 1.33
N ILE A 47 -5.16 6.95 0.57
CA ILE A 47 -3.82 7.04 0.00
C ILE A 47 -3.26 8.42 0.29
N GLU A 48 -2.02 8.46 0.78
CA GLU A 48 -1.30 9.71 1.01
C GLU A 48 0.14 9.52 0.56
N ALA A 49 0.66 10.44 -0.20
CA ALA A 49 2.02 10.34 -0.74
C ALA A 49 2.82 11.59 -0.42
N ASN A 50 4.12 11.41 -0.20
CA ASN A 50 5.05 12.52 -0.03
C ASN A 50 6.32 12.22 -0.84
N ASN A 51 7.40 12.97 -0.56
CA ASN A 51 8.65 12.82 -1.32
C ASN A 51 9.41 11.52 -1.04
N THR A 52 9.06 10.80 0.00
CA THR A 52 9.81 9.62 0.43
C THR A 52 9.06 8.31 0.27
N ALA A 53 7.73 8.33 0.35
CA ALA A 53 6.95 7.09 0.34
C ALA A 53 5.48 7.35 0.04
N VAL A 54 4.77 6.27 -0.24
CA VAL A 54 3.32 6.25 -0.39
C VAL A 54 2.74 5.56 0.84
N PHE A 55 1.80 6.21 1.51
CA PHE A 55 1.14 5.67 2.71
C PHE A 55 -0.26 5.26 2.34
N VAL A 56 -0.57 3.98 2.55
CA VAL A 56 -1.86 3.41 2.17
C VAL A 56 -2.55 2.82 3.39
N THR A 57 -3.82 3.17 3.59
CA THR A 57 -4.65 2.56 4.62
C THR A 57 -5.60 1.59 3.94
N VAL A 58 -5.66 0.37 4.45
CA VAL A 58 -6.52 -0.67 3.88
C VAL A 58 -7.46 -1.23 4.93
N LYS A 59 -8.55 -1.81 4.45
CA LYS A 59 -9.48 -2.56 5.30
C LYS A 59 -9.07 -4.02 5.24
N GLU A 60 -8.68 -4.55 6.39
CA GLU A 60 -8.31 -5.96 6.49
C GLU A 60 -9.49 -6.89 6.35
#